data_5aa720e9dc8d11cb54e7efcf7aeaeada
#
_entry.id   5aa720e9dc8d11cb54e7efcf7aeaeada
#
_cell.length_a   1.000
_cell.length_b   1.000
_cell.length_c   1.000
_cell.angle_alpha   90.00
_cell.angle_beta   90.00
_cell.angle_gamma   90.00
#
_symmetry.space_group_name_H-M   'P 1'
#
loop_
_entity.id
_entity.type
_entity.pdbx_description
1 polymer ?
#
loop_
_entity_poly.entity_id
_entity_poly.type
_entity_poly.pdbx_seq_one_letter_code
_entity_poly.pdbx_strand_id
1 'polypeptide(L)'
;MSGTATKEKLTVRHLLVVLTGIMITFGCSALCFSTWGLFQPVVAEGLGVEVTAFAMYVTVMYLTMTIASPFAGKLLQTMDIRILLSASAALVGCAFLLMSFSNTIVLFYVAAVMLGLGEITILWLAIPTLINRWFVERAGFFIGLCMAFTGIGGAIWSAVF
;
A
#
# COMPACT_ATOMS: atom_id res chain seq x y z
N MET A 1 -33.66 2.86 23.53
CA MET A 1 -33.11 4.20 23.33
C MET A 1 -32.80 4.34 21.82
N SER A 2 -33.73 4.97 21.12
CA SER A 2 -33.65 5.18 19.68
C SER A 2 -32.73 6.37 19.42
N GLY A 3 -31.46 6.10 19.11
CA GLY A 3 -30.55 7.13 18.63
C GLY A 3 -30.90 7.48 17.20
N THR A 4 -31.44 8.66 16.99
CA THR A 4 -31.61 9.28 15.68
C THR A 4 -30.24 9.34 15.00
N ALA A 5 -30.01 8.41 14.08
CA ALA A 5 -28.86 8.44 13.19
C ALA A 5 -28.89 9.77 12.41
N THR A 6 -28.10 10.72 12.84
CA THR A 6 -27.86 11.96 12.11
C THR A 6 -27.27 11.56 10.77
N LYS A 7 -28.02 11.62 9.68
CA LYS A 7 -27.55 11.32 8.34
C LYS A 7 -26.37 12.26 8.04
N GLU A 8 -25.17 11.74 8.12
CA GLU A 8 -23.94 12.41 7.68
C GLU A 8 -24.19 12.88 6.23
N LYS A 9 -24.27 14.20 5.99
CA LYS A 9 -24.45 14.72 4.64
C LYS A 9 -23.17 14.47 3.86
N LEU A 10 -23.20 13.45 3.01
CA LEU A 10 -22.12 13.16 2.09
C LEU A 10 -21.90 14.37 1.14
N THR A 11 -20.85 15.10 1.38
CA THR A 11 -20.43 16.21 0.54
C THR A 11 -19.49 15.68 -0.55
N VAL A 12 -19.37 16.40 -1.67
CA VAL A 12 -18.43 16.07 -2.75
C VAL A 12 -16.99 15.82 -2.24
N ARG A 13 -16.60 16.52 -1.19
CA ARG A 13 -15.28 16.32 -0.55
C ARG A 13 -15.13 14.93 0.07
N HIS A 14 -16.16 14.38 0.69
CA HIS A 14 -16.15 13.03 1.24
C HIS A 14 -15.98 11.98 0.11
N LEU A 15 -16.67 12.19 -1.00
CA LEU A 15 -16.53 11.32 -2.18
C LEU A 15 -15.11 11.37 -2.75
N LEU A 16 -14.52 12.57 -2.85
CA LEU A 16 -13.14 12.73 -3.33
C LEU A 16 -12.12 12.04 -2.43
N VAL A 17 -12.31 12.08 -1.11
CA VAL A 17 -11.43 11.39 -0.14
C VAL A 17 -11.49 9.87 -0.35
N VAL A 18 -12.68 9.30 -0.47
CA VAL A 18 -12.86 7.87 -0.73
C VAL A 18 -12.27 7.49 -2.09
N LEU A 19 -12.54 8.29 -3.12
CA LEU A 19 -12.00 8.05 -4.47
C LEU A 19 -10.46 8.07 -4.47
N THR A 20 -9.84 9.01 -3.75
CA THR A 20 -8.39 9.06 -3.58
C THR A 20 -7.87 7.80 -2.88
N GLY A 21 -8.54 7.34 -1.82
CA GLY A 21 -8.20 6.09 -1.14
C GLY A 21 -8.28 4.89 -2.07
N ILE A 22 -9.36 4.78 -2.85
CA ILE A 22 -9.55 3.71 -3.84
C ILE A 22 -8.46 3.76 -4.91
N MET A 23 -8.14 4.92 -5.46
CA MET A 23 -7.10 5.06 -6.49
C MET A 23 -5.71 4.64 -5.98
N ILE A 24 -5.40 4.96 -4.74
CA ILE A 24 -4.13 4.56 -4.12
C ILE A 24 -4.09 3.03 -3.91
N THR A 25 -5.14 2.44 -3.36
CA THR A 25 -5.19 0.99 -3.12
C THR A 25 -5.22 0.20 -4.42
N PHE A 26 -5.98 0.64 -5.40
CA PHE A 26 -6.09 0.00 -6.70
C PHE A 26 -4.79 0.10 -7.51
N GLY A 27 -4.12 1.26 -7.52
CA GLY A 27 -2.91 1.48 -8.30
C GLY A 27 -1.66 1.00 -7.58
N CYS A 28 -1.37 1.54 -6.40
CA CYS A 28 -0.11 1.31 -5.72
C CYS A 28 -0.08 -0.02 -4.98
N SER A 29 -1.02 -0.23 -4.05
CA SER A 29 -0.98 -1.40 -3.18
C SER A 29 -1.34 -2.70 -3.90
N ALA A 30 -2.24 -2.66 -4.90
CA ALA A 30 -2.56 -3.84 -5.69
C ALA A 30 -1.34 -4.35 -6.48
N LEU A 31 -0.54 -3.45 -7.05
CA LEU A 31 0.71 -3.83 -7.71
C LEU A 31 1.71 -4.44 -6.74
N CYS A 32 1.86 -3.87 -5.53
CA CYS A 32 2.81 -4.34 -4.54
C CYS A 32 2.48 -5.73 -3.97
N PHE A 33 1.19 -6.05 -3.77
CA PHE A 33 0.79 -7.26 -3.07
C PHE A 33 0.25 -8.36 -3.98
N SER A 34 -0.53 -8.02 -4.99
CA SER A 34 -1.27 -9.01 -5.76
C SER A 34 -0.58 -9.45 -7.04
N THR A 35 0.12 -8.55 -7.71
CA THR A 35 0.74 -8.85 -9.02
C THR A 35 2.09 -9.54 -8.87
N TRP A 36 2.71 -9.39 -7.71
CA TRP A 36 4.06 -9.88 -7.45
C TRP A 36 4.22 -11.39 -7.62
N GLY A 37 3.21 -12.17 -7.22
CA GLY A 37 3.24 -13.63 -7.36
C GLY A 37 3.40 -14.13 -8.80
N LEU A 38 3.00 -13.34 -9.79
CA LEU A 38 3.16 -13.68 -11.22
C LEU A 38 4.60 -13.50 -11.70
N PHE A 39 5.29 -12.47 -11.21
CA PHE A 39 6.65 -12.18 -11.63
C PHE A 39 7.70 -12.99 -10.89
N GLN A 40 7.36 -13.51 -9.71
CA GLN A 40 8.28 -14.24 -8.84
C GLN A 40 9.03 -15.38 -9.53
N PRO A 41 8.39 -16.33 -10.24
CA PRO A 41 9.10 -17.42 -10.89
C PRO A 41 9.98 -16.92 -12.04
N VAL A 42 9.49 -15.99 -12.85
CA VAL A 42 10.20 -15.45 -14.02
C VAL A 42 11.45 -14.68 -13.59
N VAL A 43 11.34 -13.86 -12.55
CA VAL A 43 12.48 -13.09 -12.03
C VAL A 43 13.49 -13.98 -11.33
N ALA A 44 13.04 -14.98 -10.57
CA ALA A 44 13.93 -15.96 -9.93
C ALA A 44 14.74 -16.75 -10.95
N GLU A 45 14.11 -17.20 -12.04
CA GLU A 45 14.77 -17.88 -13.15
C GLU A 45 15.78 -16.96 -13.84
N GLY A 46 15.40 -15.73 -14.14
CA GLY A 46 16.28 -14.74 -14.76
C GLY A 46 17.51 -14.37 -13.92
N LEU A 47 17.39 -14.42 -12.59
CA LEU A 47 18.49 -14.18 -11.66
C LEU A 47 19.30 -15.45 -11.35
N GLY A 48 18.85 -16.64 -11.79
CA GLY A 48 19.48 -17.92 -11.48
C GLY A 48 19.44 -18.29 -10.00
N VAL A 49 18.40 -17.82 -9.27
CA VAL A 49 18.21 -18.10 -7.84
C VAL A 49 16.99 -19.01 -7.62
N GLU A 50 17.01 -19.73 -6.51
CA GLU A 50 15.85 -20.55 -6.11
C GLU A 50 14.64 -19.66 -5.83
N VAL A 51 13.46 -20.06 -6.28
CA VAL A 51 12.19 -19.34 -6.02
C VAL A 51 11.97 -19.10 -4.53
N THR A 52 12.38 -20.06 -3.70
CA THR A 52 12.30 -19.96 -2.24
C THR A 52 13.18 -18.82 -1.69
N ALA A 53 14.43 -18.72 -2.17
CA ALA A 53 15.33 -17.64 -1.78
C ALA A 53 14.80 -16.27 -2.24
N PHE A 54 14.21 -16.21 -3.44
CA PHE A 54 13.58 -15.01 -3.93
C PHE A 54 12.32 -14.64 -3.11
N ALA A 55 11.52 -15.63 -2.67
CA ALA A 55 10.33 -15.39 -1.84
C ALA A 55 10.66 -14.75 -0.47
N MET A 56 11.88 -14.87 0.02
CA MET A 56 12.36 -14.19 1.24
C MET A 56 12.26 -12.66 1.14
N TYR A 57 12.24 -12.11 -0.06
CA TYR A 57 11.94 -10.69 -0.31
C TYR A 57 10.64 -10.25 0.36
N VAL A 58 9.57 -11.04 0.26
CA VAL A 58 8.27 -10.72 0.89
C VAL A 58 8.40 -10.70 2.41
N THR A 59 9.16 -11.63 2.96
CA THR A 59 9.44 -11.69 4.41
C THR A 59 10.19 -10.43 4.87
N VAL A 60 11.21 -10.00 4.13
CA VAL A 60 11.96 -8.77 4.41
C VAL A 60 11.04 -7.55 4.35
N MET A 61 10.16 -7.47 3.36
CA MET A 61 9.18 -6.39 3.23
C MET A 61 8.26 -6.32 4.44
N TYR A 62 7.62 -7.43 4.85
CA TYR A 62 6.72 -7.46 6.01
C TYR A 62 7.45 -7.20 7.33
N LEU A 63 8.67 -7.71 7.50
CA LEU A 63 9.49 -7.42 8.68
C LEU A 63 9.79 -5.93 8.78
N THR A 64 10.15 -5.31 7.67
CA THR A 64 10.37 -3.86 7.59
C THR A 64 9.10 -3.09 7.94
N MET A 65 7.95 -3.48 7.41
CA MET A 65 6.66 -2.87 7.74
C MET A 65 6.38 -2.95 9.24
N THR A 66 6.63 -4.10 9.86
CA THR A 66 6.42 -4.30 11.30
C THR A 66 7.30 -3.39 12.13
N ILE A 67 8.61 -3.32 11.82
CA ILE A 67 9.58 -2.48 12.53
C ILE A 67 9.29 -1.00 12.29
N ALA A 68 8.91 -0.62 11.09
CA ALA A 68 8.64 0.77 10.72
C ALA A 68 7.30 1.30 11.25
N SER A 69 6.35 0.42 11.56
CA SER A 69 4.99 0.79 11.99
C SER A 69 4.93 1.85 13.10
N PRO A 70 5.65 1.73 14.24
CA PRO A 70 5.61 2.73 15.31
C PRO A 70 6.21 4.08 14.89
N PHE A 71 7.20 4.06 14.01
CA PHE A 71 7.83 5.29 13.49
C PHE A 71 6.91 5.98 12.49
N ALA A 72 6.31 5.24 11.57
CA ALA A 72 5.36 5.75 10.59
C ALA A 72 4.11 6.36 11.29
N GLY A 73 3.63 5.74 12.38
CA GLY A 73 2.54 6.28 13.19
C GLY A 73 2.88 7.63 13.86
N LYS A 74 4.11 7.79 14.36
CA LYS A 74 4.58 9.08 14.89
C LYS A 74 4.71 10.14 13.78
N LEU A 75 5.25 9.75 12.64
CA LEU A 75 5.44 10.64 11.50
C LEU A 75 4.10 11.18 10.99
N LEU A 76 3.06 10.34 10.97
CA LEU A 76 1.71 10.70 10.58
C LEU A 76 1.05 11.72 11.53
N GLN A 77 1.48 11.76 12.81
CA GLN A 77 1.00 12.74 13.79
C GLN A 77 1.70 14.09 13.69
N THR A 78 2.94 14.13 13.20
CA THR A 78 3.79 15.32 13.18
C THR A 78 3.88 15.99 11.82
N MET A 79 3.65 15.26 10.74
CA MET A 79 3.76 15.77 9.37
C MET A 79 2.40 15.86 8.68
N ASP A 80 2.31 16.74 7.69
CA ASP A 80 1.14 16.80 6.81
C ASP A 80 0.99 15.49 6.02
N ILE A 81 -0.22 14.91 6.11
CA ILE A 81 -0.55 13.64 5.45
C ILE A 81 -0.29 13.67 3.93
N ARG A 82 -0.41 14.85 3.31
CA ARG A 82 -0.15 15.03 1.87
C ARG A 82 1.32 14.83 1.53
N ILE A 83 2.21 15.43 2.30
CA ILE A 83 3.66 15.31 2.12
C ILE A 83 4.09 13.87 2.37
N LEU A 84 3.57 13.29 3.45
CA LEU A 84 3.88 11.91 3.82
C LEU A 84 3.43 10.90 2.76
N LEU A 85 2.20 11.03 2.23
CA LEU A 85 1.70 10.20 1.14
C LEU A 85 2.52 10.34 -0.13
N SER A 86 2.85 11.58 -0.53
CA SER A 86 3.66 11.83 -1.73
C SER A 86 5.07 11.27 -1.60
N ALA A 87 5.69 11.43 -0.44
CA ALA A 87 7.03 10.89 -0.17
C ALA A 87 7.01 9.36 -0.17
N SER A 88 6.01 8.75 0.46
CA SER A 88 5.85 7.29 0.49
C SER A 88 5.56 6.72 -0.90
N ALA A 89 4.72 7.37 -1.70
CA ALA A 89 4.47 6.98 -3.08
C ALA A 89 5.72 7.10 -3.96
N ALA A 90 6.51 8.17 -3.79
CA ALA A 90 7.79 8.32 -4.47
C ALA A 90 8.77 7.22 -4.06
N LEU A 91 8.81 6.86 -2.77
CA LEU A 91 9.67 5.79 -2.28
C LEU A 91 9.31 4.43 -2.89
N VAL A 92 8.01 4.12 -2.98
CA VAL A 92 7.51 2.91 -3.66
C VAL A 92 7.87 2.93 -5.15
N GLY A 93 7.70 4.07 -5.83
CA GLY A 93 8.10 4.22 -7.22
C GLY A 93 9.60 4.01 -7.43
N CYS A 94 10.43 4.58 -6.56
CA CYS A 94 11.89 4.37 -6.60
C CYS A 94 12.27 2.90 -6.34
N ALA A 95 11.54 2.20 -5.47
CA ALA A 95 11.77 0.78 -5.22
C ALA A 95 11.50 -0.07 -6.49
N PHE A 96 10.41 0.20 -7.21
CA PHE A 96 10.14 -0.47 -8.48
C PHE A 96 11.18 -0.15 -9.57
N LEU A 97 11.63 1.11 -9.64
CA LEU A 97 12.73 1.46 -10.54
C LEU A 97 14.01 0.71 -10.17
N LEU A 98 14.34 0.62 -8.89
CA LEU A 98 15.50 -0.15 -8.44
C LEU A 98 15.37 -1.63 -8.82
N MET A 99 14.20 -2.23 -8.68
CA MET A 99 13.93 -3.60 -9.11
C MET A 99 14.13 -3.78 -10.61
N SER A 100 13.68 -2.81 -11.44
CA SER A 100 13.82 -2.86 -12.89
C SER A 100 15.29 -2.89 -13.35
N PHE A 101 16.18 -2.27 -12.62
CA PHE A 101 17.63 -2.26 -12.90
C PHE A 101 18.41 -3.34 -12.13
N SER A 102 17.74 -4.17 -11.36
CA SER A 102 18.40 -5.12 -10.47
C SER A 102 18.81 -6.39 -11.20
N ASN A 103 20.12 -6.66 -11.20
CA ASN A 103 20.70 -7.91 -11.68
C ASN A 103 21.15 -8.82 -10.53
N THR A 104 20.79 -8.49 -9.28
CA THR A 104 21.25 -9.20 -8.09
C THR A 104 20.15 -9.27 -7.04
N ILE A 105 20.00 -10.41 -6.40
CA ILE A 105 18.98 -10.63 -5.35
C ILE A 105 19.09 -9.62 -4.18
N VAL A 106 20.32 -9.17 -3.88
CA VAL A 106 20.56 -8.18 -2.81
C VAL A 106 19.84 -6.86 -3.11
N LEU A 107 19.83 -6.40 -4.35
CA LEU A 107 19.11 -5.19 -4.74
C LEU A 107 17.59 -5.35 -4.59
N PHE A 108 17.07 -6.56 -4.80
CA PHE A 108 15.66 -6.86 -4.52
C PHE A 108 15.34 -6.77 -3.03
N TYR A 109 16.24 -7.21 -2.14
CA TYR A 109 16.04 -7.06 -0.70
C TYR A 109 16.10 -5.58 -0.26
N VAL A 110 16.98 -4.79 -0.84
CA VAL A 110 17.01 -3.34 -0.60
C VAL A 110 15.69 -2.69 -1.07
N ALA A 111 15.22 -3.05 -2.25
CA ALA A 111 13.93 -2.57 -2.75
C ALA A 111 12.76 -3.04 -1.87
N ALA A 112 12.82 -4.27 -1.30
CA ALA A 112 11.83 -4.76 -0.35
C ALA A 112 11.73 -3.90 0.92
N VAL A 113 12.87 -3.44 1.43
CA VAL A 113 12.91 -2.50 2.56
C VAL A 113 12.25 -1.17 2.19
N MET A 114 12.56 -0.63 1.01
CA MET A 114 11.94 0.61 0.53
C MET A 114 10.43 0.46 0.34
N LEU A 115 9.97 -0.66 -0.23
CA LEU A 115 8.55 -0.97 -0.38
C LEU A 115 7.87 -1.09 0.99
N GLY A 116 8.47 -1.80 1.94
CA GLY A 116 7.92 -1.94 3.29
C GLY A 116 7.73 -0.60 3.99
N LEU A 117 8.70 0.32 3.88
CA LEU A 117 8.61 1.67 4.44
C LEU A 117 7.51 2.51 3.78
N GLY A 118 7.35 2.41 2.47
CA GLY A 118 6.33 3.14 1.72
C GLY A 118 4.92 2.60 1.98
N GLU A 119 4.73 1.29 1.85
CA GLU A 119 3.41 0.65 1.94
C GLU A 119 2.81 0.69 3.35
N ILE A 120 3.62 0.56 4.42
CA ILE A 120 3.09 0.70 5.79
C ILE A 120 2.44 2.06 5.99
N THR A 121 3.04 3.09 5.42
CA THR A 121 2.53 4.46 5.53
C THR A 121 1.28 4.66 4.68
N ILE A 122 1.29 4.20 3.43
CA ILE A 122 0.20 4.42 2.47
C ILE A 122 -1.03 3.60 2.86
N LEU A 123 -0.90 2.27 2.90
CA LEU A 123 -2.03 1.37 3.02
C LEU A 123 -2.55 1.28 4.46
N TRP A 124 -1.66 1.04 5.41
CA TRP A 124 -2.06 0.69 6.76
C TRP A 124 -2.29 1.87 7.70
N LEU A 125 -1.65 3.00 7.42
CA LEU A 125 -1.75 4.17 8.30
C LEU A 125 -2.49 5.34 7.66
N ALA A 126 -2.13 5.75 6.45
CA ALA A 126 -2.67 6.97 5.87
C ALA A 126 -4.14 6.81 5.43
N ILE A 127 -4.51 5.68 4.82
CA ILE A 127 -5.90 5.46 4.37
C ILE A 127 -6.88 5.41 5.55
N PRO A 128 -6.68 4.59 6.59
CA PRO A 128 -7.55 4.61 7.75
C PRO A 128 -7.59 5.98 8.44
N THR A 129 -6.46 6.65 8.58
CA THR A 129 -6.40 7.98 9.21
C THR A 129 -7.14 9.03 8.38
N LEU A 130 -6.97 9.01 7.06
CA LEU A 130 -7.66 9.93 6.17
C LEU A 130 -9.17 9.74 6.24
N ILE A 131 -9.64 8.50 6.19
CA ILE A 131 -11.08 8.19 6.25
C ILE A 131 -11.64 8.53 7.63
N ASN A 132 -10.96 8.17 8.73
CA ASN A 132 -11.41 8.49 10.09
C ASN A 132 -11.48 9.99 10.37
N ARG A 133 -10.74 10.84 9.66
CA ARG A 133 -10.83 12.30 9.79
C ARG A 133 -12.10 12.88 9.14
N TRP A 134 -12.65 12.19 8.14
CA TRP A 134 -13.79 12.69 7.36
C TRP A 134 -15.10 11.96 7.68
N PHE A 135 -15.03 10.72 8.15
CA PHE A 135 -16.17 9.88 8.46
C PHE A 135 -16.15 9.46 9.92
N VAL A 136 -17.22 9.73 10.66
CA VAL A 136 -17.33 9.37 12.08
C VAL A 136 -18.10 8.07 12.25
N GLU A 137 -19.28 7.96 11.63
CA GLU A 137 -20.16 6.79 11.84
C GLU A 137 -19.89 5.62 10.88
N ARG A 138 -19.41 5.89 9.66
CA ARG A 138 -19.24 4.90 8.58
C ARG A 138 -17.79 4.70 8.16
N ALA A 139 -16.84 5.15 8.96
CA ALA A 139 -15.41 5.06 8.63
C ALA A 139 -14.98 3.61 8.31
N GLY A 140 -15.41 2.64 9.12
CA GLY A 140 -15.09 1.22 8.91
C GLY A 140 -15.57 0.69 7.55
N PHE A 141 -16.77 1.09 7.10
CA PHE A 141 -17.27 0.70 5.78
C PHE A 141 -16.40 1.25 4.65
N PHE A 142 -16.03 2.53 4.70
CA PHE A 142 -15.20 3.15 3.65
C PHE A 142 -13.77 2.65 3.67
N ILE A 143 -13.21 2.34 4.86
CA ILE A 143 -11.89 1.69 4.97
C ILE A 143 -11.96 0.31 4.32
N GLY A 144 -12.96 -0.50 4.67
CA GLY A 144 -13.16 -1.83 4.07
C GLY A 144 -13.36 -1.76 2.56
N LEU A 145 -14.10 -0.77 2.06
CA LEU A 145 -14.26 -0.52 0.63
C LEU A 145 -12.92 -0.23 -0.05
N CYS A 146 -12.12 0.69 0.48
CA CYS A 146 -10.79 0.97 -0.06
C CYS A 146 -9.90 -0.27 -0.06
N MET A 147 -9.90 -1.05 1.02
CA MET A 147 -9.11 -2.28 1.10
C MET A 147 -9.58 -3.35 0.10
N ALA A 148 -10.89 -3.46 -0.17
CA ALA A 148 -11.43 -4.38 -1.17
C ALA A 148 -10.92 -4.06 -2.59
N PHE A 149 -10.68 -2.79 -2.90
CA PHE A 149 -10.11 -2.38 -4.18
C PHE A 149 -8.66 -2.81 -4.39
N THR A 150 -7.93 -3.17 -3.33
CA THR A 150 -6.61 -3.82 -3.47
C THR A 150 -6.75 -5.20 -4.13
N GLY A 151 -7.78 -5.98 -3.73
CA GLY A 151 -8.05 -7.28 -4.34
C GLY A 151 -8.56 -7.17 -5.78
N ILE A 152 -9.50 -6.24 -6.04
CA ILE A 152 -10.02 -5.98 -7.39
C ILE A 152 -8.88 -5.49 -8.30
N GLY A 153 -8.05 -4.57 -7.83
CA GLY A 153 -6.89 -4.10 -8.54
C GLY A 153 -5.92 -5.23 -8.84
N GLY A 154 -5.66 -6.10 -7.88
CA GLY A 154 -4.83 -7.29 -8.06
C GLY A 154 -5.34 -8.21 -9.16
N ALA A 155 -6.65 -8.49 -9.20
CA ALA A 155 -7.26 -9.31 -10.24
C ALA A 155 -7.12 -8.68 -11.63
N ILE A 156 -7.34 -7.36 -11.75
CA ILE A 156 -7.24 -6.65 -13.02
C ILE A 156 -5.79 -6.57 -13.50
N TRP A 157 -4.87 -6.17 -12.63
CA TRP A 157 -3.46 -6.07 -12.99
C TRP A 157 -2.84 -7.43 -13.33
N SER A 158 -3.25 -8.50 -12.63
CA SER A 158 -2.83 -9.87 -12.95
C SER A 158 -3.32 -10.35 -14.31
N ALA A 159 -4.40 -9.78 -14.84
CA ALA A 159 -4.89 -10.10 -16.17
C ALA A 159 -4.24 -9.24 -17.28
N VAL A 160 -3.65 -8.10 -16.92
CA VAL A 160 -2.96 -7.19 -17.85
C VAL A 160 -1.51 -7.60 -18.08
N PHE A 161 -0.85 -8.18 -17.07
CA PHE A 161 0.54 -8.67 -17.12
C PHE A 161 0.63 -10.16 -17.41
#